data_018cbb9e2fa802f20dedce43892ae725
#
_entry.id   018cbb9e2fa802f20dedce43892ae725
#
_cell.length_a   1.000
_cell.length_b   1.000
_cell.length_c   1.000
_cell.angle_alpha   90.00
_cell.angle_beta   90.00
_cell.angle_gamma   90.00
#
_symmetry.space_group_name_H-M   'P 1'
#
loop_
_entity.id
_entity.type
_entity.pdbx_description
1 polymer ?
#
loop_
_entity_poly.entity_id
_entity_poly.type
_entity_poly.pdbx_seq_one_letter_code
_entity_poly.pdbx_strand_id
1 'polypeptide(L)'
;MAILWNLYAACYDLVAGLAPYQDMLDEVVAALDLRPGMRVLDAGCGTGALEARLVQRHPDVEVVAVDASPAMLARARQRPWSVSPRFVAADIDDFLANEKGKFDRVVSVNLIWALADPRRTIEHMEACLAQGGRMVHTTPRWRFRFDVIVVRHLRRTRGARALLRALCLLPALAVAGLLNLALVLRVLSRTRHDRSRWQAEGLARLFAQPGLGPVAIRPTYAGQGFLVTCDKQAAPLV
;
A
#
# COMPACT_ATOMS: atom_id res chain seq x y z
N MET A 1 -17.57 1.46 -0.62
CA MET A 1 -16.21 0.95 -0.90
C MET A 1 -15.96 -0.40 -0.21
N ALA A 2 -16.27 -0.58 1.08
CA ALA A 2 -16.01 -1.82 1.83
C ALA A 2 -16.53 -3.11 1.17
N ILE A 3 -17.73 -3.11 0.59
CA ILE A 3 -18.32 -4.31 -0.07
C ILE A 3 -17.43 -4.80 -1.24
N LEU A 4 -16.92 -3.90 -2.08
CA LEU A 4 -16.03 -4.27 -3.19
C LEU A 4 -14.70 -4.86 -2.68
N TRP A 5 -14.13 -4.29 -1.63
CA TRP A 5 -12.92 -4.80 -1.00
C TRP A 5 -13.16 -6.17 -0.33
N ASN A 6 -14.33 -6.37 0.29
CA ASN A 6 -14.70 -7.68 0.85
C ASN A 6 -14.77 -8.77 -0.23
N LEU A 7 -15.35 -8.47 -1.40
CA LEU A 7 -15.38 -9.40 -2.53
C LEU A 7 -13.98 -9.62 -3.11
N TYR A 8 -13.19 -8.54 -3.20
CA TYR A 8 -11.84 -8.60 -3.74
C TYR A 8 -10.86 -9.36 -2.85
N ALA A 9 -11.09 -9.37 -1.53
CA ALA A 9 -10.24 -10.08 -0.57
C ALA A 9 -10.00 -11.56 -0.94
N ALA A 10 -11.01 -12.21 -1.56
CA ALA A 10 -10.88 -13.61 -1.99
C ALA A 10 -9.79 -13.83 -3.04
N CYS A 11 -9.55 -12.84 -3.91
CA CYS A 11 -8.61 -12.91 -5.02
C CYS A 11 -7.34 -12.07 -4.80
N TYR A 12 -7.32 -11.22 -3.76
CA TYR A 12 -6.24 -10.25 -3.55
C TYR A 12 -4.88 -10.91 -3.39
N ASP A 13 -4.82 -11.99 -2.61
CA ASP A 13 -3.57 -12.71 -2.35
C ASP A 13 -2.95 -13.32 -3.63
N LEU A 14 -3.78 -13.60 -4.66
CA LEU A 14 -3.26 -14.05 -5.96
C LEU A 14 -2.49 -12.94 -6.67
N VAL A 15 -3.02 -11.72 -6.65
CA VAL A 15 -2.36 -10.54 -7.23
C VAL A 15 -1.14 -10.16 -6.36
N ALA A 16 -1.31 -10.18 -5.04
CA ALA A 16 -0.22 -9.92 -4.10
C ALA A 16 0.91 -10.96 -4.21
N GLY A 17 0.62 -12.20 -4.61
CA GLY A 17 1.60 -13.26 -4.86
C GLY A 17 2.43 -13.11 -6.14
N LEU A 18 2.10 -12.18 -7.03
CA LEU A 18 2.86 -11.95 -8.26
C LEU A 18 4.24 -11.36 -7.97
N ALA A 19 5.28 -11.85 -8.65
CA ALA A 19 6.66 -11.43 -8.40
C ALA A 19 6.87 -9.91 -8.41
N PRO A 20 6.32 -9.13 -9.37
CA PRO A 20 6.48 -7.67 -9.35
C PRO A 20 5.82 -6.99 -8.13
N TYR A 21 4.72 -7.55 -7.60
CA TYR A 21 4.11 -7.05 -6.38
C TYR A 21 5.01 -7.33 -5.16
N GLN A 22 5.56 -8.54 -5.13
CA GLN A 22 6.49 -8.95 -4.07
C GLN A 22 7.76 -8.09 -4.07
N ASP A 23 8.32 -7.78 -5.25
CA ASP A 23 9.46 -6.87 -5.40
C ASP A 23 9.12 -5.45 -4.89
N MET A 24 7.92 -4.95 -5.23
CA MET A 24 7.44 -3.66 -4.73
C MET A 24 7.34 -3.63 -3.19
N LEU A 25 6.85 -4.69 -2.56
CA LEU A 25 6.82 -4.77 -1.10
C LEU A 25 8.23 -4.77 -0.49
N ASP A 26 9.19 -5.45 -1.13
CA ASP A 26 10.59 -5.43 -0.70
C ASP A 26 11.19 -4.01 -0.81
N GLU A 27 10.86 -3.28 -1.88
CA GLU A 27 11.25 -1.88 -2.04
C GLU A 27 10.62 -0.97 -0.98
N VAL A 28 9.37 -1.21 -0.60
CA VAL A 28 8.67 -0.48 0.47
C VAL A 28 9.35 -0.70 1.81
N VAL A 29 9.63 -1.97 2.17
CA VAL A 29 10.33 -2.29 3.42
C VAL A 29 11.71 -1.62 3.47
N ALA A 30 12.48 -1.66 2.39
CA ALA A 30 13.77 -0.99 2.31
C ALA A 30 13.66 0.54 2.45
N ALA A 31 12.61 1.16 1.87
CA ALA A 31 12.38 2.60 1.93
C ALA A 31 11.97 3.09 3.33
N LEU A 32 11.38 2.21 4.15
CA LEU A 32 11.01 2.54 5.53
C LEU A 32 12.21 2.82 6.43
N ASP A 33 13.41 2.33 6.11
CA ASP A 33 14.64 2.52 6.91
C ASP A 33 14.38 2.22 8.40
N LEU A 34 13.98 0.98 8.68
CA LEU A 34 13.53 0.53 10.00
C LEU A 34 14.70 0.27 10.95
N ARG A 35 14.51 0.61 12.21
CA ARG A 35 15.40 0.30 13.32
C ARG A 35 14.62 -0.42 14.43
N PRO A 36 15.28 -1.23 15.25
CA PRO A 36 14.65 -1.87 16.41
C PRO A 36 13.89 -0.88 17.29
N GLY A 37 12.71 -1.27 17.77
CA GLY A 37 11.87 -0.46 18.64
C GLY A 37 11.01 0.58 17.94
N MET A 38 11.13 0.76 16.62
CA MET A 38 10.28 1.71 15.89
C MET A 38 8.82 1.25 15.82
N ARG A 39 7.91 2.22 15.80
CA ARG A 39 6.48 2.04 15.63
C ARG A 39 6.09 2.36 14.19
N VAL A 40 5.49 1.39 13.52
CA VAL A 40 5.04 1.47 12.12
C VAL A 40 3.52 1.43 12.06
N LEU A 41 2.92 2.38 11.35
CA LEU A 41 1.51 2.33 10.96
C LEU A 41 1.41 1.91 9.50
N ASP A 42 0.70 0.82 9.20
CA ASP A 42 0.23 0.54 7.84
C ASP A 42 -1.23 0.94 7.67
N ALA A 43 -1.45 1.94 6.85
CA ALA A 43 -2.76 2.46 6.50
C ALA A 43 -3.30 1.73 5.26
N GLY A 44 -4.34 0.93 5.45
CA GLY A 44 -4.90 0.08 4.41
C GLY A 44 -4.12 -1.22 4.21
N CYS A 45 -3.88 -1.96 5.30
CA CYS A 45 -3.02 -3.14 5.33
C CYS A 45 -3.52 -4.33 4.48
N GLY A 46 -4.80 -4.32 4.10
CA GLY A 46 -5.41 -5.39 3.31
C GLY A 46 -5.27 -6.76 3.98
N THR A 47 -4.73 -7.72 3.24
CA THR A 47 -4.54 -9.11 3.72
C THR A 47 -3.23 -9.33 4.49
N GLY A 48 -2.52 -8.28 4.88
CA GLY A 48 -1.29 -8.40 5.68
C GLY A 48 -0.05 -8.84 4.91
N ALA A 49 0.03 -8.56 3.61
CA ALA A 49 1.17 -8.97 2.79
C ALA A 49 2.46 -8.18 3.09
N LEU A 50 2.34 -6.88 3.43
CA LEU A 50 3.45 -6.05 3.86
C LEU A 50 3.91 -6.45 5.26
N GLU A 51 2.96 -6.63 6.19
CA GLU A 51 3.24 -7.00 7.58
C GLU A 51 4.02 -8.31 7.68
N ALA A 52 3.68 -9.29 6.83
CA ALA A 52 4.40 -10.56 6.80
C ALA A 52 5.90 -10.38 6.51
N ARG A 53 6.26 -9.38 5.69
CA ARG A 53 7.66 -9.03 5.45
C ARG A 53 8.27 -8.22 6.56
N LEU A 54 7.51 -7.27 7.11
CA LEU A 54 7.97 -6.42 8.20
C LEU A 54 8.37 -7.28 9.41
N VAL A 55 7.47 -8.14 9.90
CA VAL A 55 7.76 -8.96 11.08
C VAL A 55 8.82 -10.02 10.82
N GLN A 56 8.96 -10.52 9.59
CA GLN A 56 10.01 -11.47 9.23
C GLN A 56 11.40 -10.84 9.25
N ARG A 57 11.53 -9.60 8.76
CA ARG A 57 12.82 -8.92 8.61
C ARG A 57 13.18 -8.03 9.78
N HIS A 58 12.17 -7.53 10.48
CA HIS A 58 12.27 -6.58 11.57
C HIS A 58 11.36 -7.00 12.73
N PRO A 59 11.66 -8.12 13.43
CA PRO A 59 10.80 -8.66 14.49
C PRO A 59 10.68 -7.72 15.70
N ASP A 60 11.60 -6.77 15.85
CA ASP A 60 11.67 -5.82 16.97
C ASP A 60 10.89 -4.52 16.70
N VAL A 61 10.14 -4.41 15.59
CA VAL A 61 9.28 -3.25 15.32
C VAL A 61 7.84 -3.52 15.78
N GLU A 62 7.20 -2.49 16.32
CA GLU A 62 5.76 -2.53 16.61
C GLU A 62 4.97 -2.16 15.36
N VAL A 63 4.12 -3.05 14.86
CA VAL A 63 3.30 -2.80 13.67
C VAL A 63 1.84 -2.67 14.06
N VAL A 64 1.24 -1.52 13.73
CA VAL A 64 -0.20 -1.27 13.78
C VAL A 64 -0.73 -1.24 12.35
N ALA A 65 -1.65 -2.13 12.04
CA ALA A 65 -2.16 -2.37 10.70
C ALA A 65 -3.68 -2.11 10.66
N VAL A 66 -4.08 -1.10 9.89
CA VAL A 66 -5.48 -0.61 9.85
C VAL A 66 -6.08 -0.90 8.50
N ASP A 67 -7.29 -1.46 8.47
CA ASP A 67 -8.08 -1.60 7.25
C ASP A 67 -9.58 -1.48 7.55
N ALA A 68 -10.33 -0.88 6.64
CA ALA A 68 -11.78 -0.74 6.76
C ALA A 68 -12.55 -2.00 6.34
N SER A 69 -11.90 -3.00 5.72
CA SER A 69 -12.52 -4.23 5.24
C SER A 69 -12.36 -5.36 6.25
N PRO A 70 -13.45 -5.81 6.91
CA PRO A 70 -13.38 -6.96 7.80
C PRO A 70 -12.90 -8.23 7.11
N ALA A 71 -13.23 -8.43 5.83
CA ALA A 71 -12.81 -9.61 5.07
C ALA A 71 -11.29 -9.60 4.77
N MET A 72 -10.69 -8.43 4.52
CA MET A 72 -9.25 -8.27 4.41
C MET A 72 -8.56 -8.63 5.72
N LEU A 73 -9.02 -8.04 6.83
CA LEU A 73 -8.46 -8.31 8.17
C LEU A 73 -8.64 -9.75 8.62
N ALA A 74 -9.76 -10.41 8.27
CA ALA A 74 -9.95 -11.83 8.56
C ALA A 74 -8.85 -12.68 7.91
N ARG A 75 -8.46 -12.38 6.67
CA ARG A 75 -7.34 -13.03 5.98
C ARG A 75 -5.99 -12.68 6.58
N ALA A 76 -5.77 -11.40 6.91
CA ALA A 76 -4.55 -10.96 7.56
C ALA A 76 -4.32 -11.72 8.87
N ARG A 77 -5.33 -11.83 9.73
CA ARG A 77 -5.24 -12.54 11.00
C ARG A 77 -5.00 -14.06 10.88
N GLN A 78 -5.37 -14.66 9.75
CA GLN A 78 -5.15 -16.10 9.48
C GLN A 78 -3.73 -16.43 9.03
N ARG A 79 -2.88 -15.41 8.72
CA ARG A 79 -1.48 -15.67 8.36
C ARG A 79 -0.71 -16.24 9.57
N PRO A 80 0.30 -17.09 9.33
CA PRO A 80 1.17 -17.58 10.40
C PRO A 80 2.11 -16.47 10.84
N TRP A 81 1.84 -15.87 11.99
CA TRP A 81 2.64 -14.79 12.56
C TRP A 81 3.65 -15.31 13.57
N SER A 82 4.94 -14.98 13.41
CA SER A 82 5.94 -15.15 14.47
C SER A 82 5.78 -14.09 15.56
N VAL A 83 5.50 -12.85 15.15
CA VAL A 83 5.06 -11.74 15.99
C VAL A 83 3.82 -11.15 15.33
N SER A 84 2.70 -11.15 16.02
CA SER A 84 1.45 -10.67 15.42
C SER A 84 1.37 -9.15 15.40
N PRO A 85 1.15 -8.52 14.24
CA PRO A 85 0.77 -7.11 14.18
C PRO A 85 -0.53 -6.83 14.93
N ARG A 86 -0.69 -5.60 15.39
CA ARG A 86 -1.97 -5.13 15.93
C ARG A 86 -2.90 -4.76 14.77
N PHE A 87 -3.86 -5.62 14.45
CA PHE A 87 -4.86 -5.38 13.42
C PHE A 87 -6.07 -4.62 13.95
N VAL A 88 -6.39 -3.48 13.32
CA VAL A 88 -7.50 -2.58 13.70
C VAL A 88 -8.49 -2.47 12.54
N ALA A 89 -9.77 -2.74 12.82
CA ALA A 89 -10.86 -2.55 11.88
C ALA A 89 -11.42 -1.13 12.04
N ALA A 90 -11.05 -0.22 11.16
CA ALA A 90 -11.50 1.17 11.20
C ALA A 90 -11.41 1.83 9.82
N ASP A 91 -12.20 2.87 9.59
CA ASP A 91 -11.88 3.85 8.57
C ASP A 91 -10.56 4.53 8.91
N ILE A 92 -9.72 4.76 7.91
CA ILE A 92 -8.37 5.27 8.17
C ILE A 92 -8.38 6.70 8.71
N ASP A 93 -9.25 7.56 8.22
CA ASP A 93 -9.34 8.93 8.70
C ASP A 93 -9.85 9.01 10.14
N ASP A 94 -10.81 8.15 10.50
CA ASP A 94 -11.33 8.05 11.87
C ASP A 94 -10.24 7.54 12.84
N PHE A 95 -9.45 6.55 12.41
CA PHE A 95 -8.34 6.04 13.21
C PHE A 95 -7.26 7.12 13.44
N LEU A 96 -6.83 7.78 12.35
CA LEU A 96 -5.74 8.77 12.39
C LEU A 96 -6.08 10.00 13.24
N ALA A 97 -7.35 10.36 13.37
CA ALA A 97 -7.78 11.57 14.10
C ALA A 97 -7.26 11.62 15.56
N ASN A 98 -7.02 10.44 16.18
CA ASN A 98 -6.60 10.29 17.57
C ASN A 98 -5.15 9.82 17.76
N GLU A 99 -4.35 9.73 16.70
CA GLU A 99 -3.04 9.07 16.72
C GLU A 99 -1.83 10.02 16.50
N LYS A 100 -1.97 11.30 16.83
CA LYS A 100 -0.94 12.33 16.55
C LYS A 100 0.43 12.01 17.16
N GLY A 101 1.48 12.12 16.34
CA GLY A 101 2.89 12.04 16.77
C GLY A 101 3.32 10.67 17.32
N LYS A 102 2.59 9.60 17.03
CA LYS A 102 2.79 8.30 17.67
C LYS A 102 3.62 7.30 16.87
N PHE A 103 3.87 7.57 15.59
CA PHE A 103 4.52 6.60 14.69
C PHE A 103 5.83 7.15 14.12
N ASP A 104 6.88 6.33 14.15
CA ASP A 104 8.14 6.64 13.48
C ASP A 104 8.02 6.49 11.97
N ARG A 105 7.17 5.58 11.53
CA ARG A 105 6.93 5.27 10.12
C ARG A 105 5.44 5.16 9.83
N VAL A 106 5.00 5.79 8.76
CA VAL A 106 3.65 5.60 8.21
C VAL A 106 3.79 5.08 6.79
N VAL A 107 3.15 3.98 6.49
CA VAL A 107 3.18 3.35 5.18
C VAL A 107 1.77 3.14 4.65
N SER A 108 1.59 3.20 3.34
CA SER A 108 0.40 2.66 2.69
C SER A 108 0.74 2.08 1.32
N VAL A 109 0.20 0.91 1.03
CA VAL A 109 0.42 0.21 -0.22
C VAL A 109 -0.86 0.23 -1.05
N ASN A 110 -0.85 0.99 -2.14
CA ASN A 110 -1.96 1.09 -3.08
C ASN A 110 -3.30 1.51 -2.44
N LEU A 111 -3.28 2.35 -1.41
CA LEU A 111 -4.48 2.88 -0.74
C LEU A 111 -4.92 4.22 -1.33
N ILE A 112 -4.00 5.17 -1.49
CA ILE A 112 -4.29 6.61 -1.70
C ILE A 112 -5.20 6.86 -2.90
N TRP A 113 -5.02 6.11 -3.98
CA TRP A 113 -5.83 6.25 -5.20
C TRP A 113 -7.30 5.85 -5.02
N ALA A 114 -7.60 5.05 -3.98
CA ALA A 114 -8.95 4.57 -3.66
C ALA A 114 -9.71 5.49 -2.68
N LEU A 115 -9.03 6.48 -2.10
CA LEU A 115 -9.62 7.41 -1.13
C LEU A 115 -10.52 8.46 -1.80
N ALA A 116 -11.51 8.93 -1.06
CA ALA A 116 -12.38 10.03 -1.51
C ALA A 116 -11.64 11.38 -1.49
N ASP A 117 -10.89 11.63 -0.42
CA ASP A 117 -10.05 12.81 -0.24
C ASP A 117 -8.62 12.36 0.17
N PRO A 118 -7.76 12.05 -0.81
CA PRO A 118 -6.41 11.61 -0.54
C PRO A 118 -5.54 12.69 0.11
N ARG A 119 -5.82 13.98 -0.12
CA ARG A 119 -5.07 15.10 0.47
C ARG A 119 -5.28 15.15 1.98
N ARG A 120 -6.53 15.13 2.40
CA ARG A 120 -6.91 15.11 3.83
C ARG A 120 -6.29 13.91 4.56
N THR A 121 -6.38 12.72 3.96
CA THR A 121 -5.79 11.52 4.59
C THR A 121 -4.28 11.63 4.71
N ILE A 122 -3.56 12.21 3.74
CA ILE A 122 -2.12 12.46 3.83
C ILE A 122 -1.80 13.46 4.94
N GLU A 123 -2.59 14.52 5.11
CA GLU A 123 -2.47 15.48 6.22
C GLU A 123 -2.64 14.79 7.58
N HIS A 124 -3.61 13.88 7.71
CA HIS A 124 -3.80 13.08 8.93
C HIS A 124 -2.62 12.12 9.17
N MET A 125 -2.11 11.46 8.11
CA MET A 125 -0.93 10.59 8.21
C MET A 125 0.32 11.38 8.62
N GLU A 126 0.52 12.59 8.07
CA GLU A 126 1.61 13.49 8.49
C GLU A 126 1.49 13.85 9.98
N ALA A 127 0.28 14.18 10.44
CA ALA A 127 0.04 14.49 11.85
C ALA A 127 0.36 13.32 12.79
N CYS A 128 0.20 12.07 12.33
CA CYS A 128 0.50 10.86 13.09
C CYS A 128 2.00 10.56 13.19
N LEU A 129 2.83 11.10 12.28
CA LEU A 129 4.28 10.92 12.34
C LEU A 129 4.88 11.65 13.53
N ALA A 130 5.80 10.98 14.21
CA ALA A 130 6.74 11.61 15.12
C ALA A 130 7.67 12.58 14.38
N GLN A 131 8.35 13.48 15.09
CA GLN A 131 9.34 14.37 14.51
C GLN A 131 10.48 13.57 13.86
N GLY A 132 10.86 13.90 12.62
CA GLY A 132 11.82 13.12 11.84
C GLY A 132 11.31 11.75 11.38
N GLY A 133 10.03 11.48 11.57
CA GLY A 133 9.39 10.26 11.06
C GLY A 133 9.29 10.25 9.53
N ARG A 134 9.15 9.06 8.94
CA ARG A 134 9.11 8.88 7.48
C ARG A 134 7.79 8.31 7.02
N MET A 135 7.32 8.84 5.90
CA MET A 135 6.13 8.38 5.17
C MET A 135 6.56 7.68 3.87
N VAL A 136 6.00 6.49 3.63
CA VAL A 136 6.28 5.69 2.44
C VAL A 136 4.97 5.24 1.80
N HIS A 137 4.75 5.57 0.53
CA HIS A 137 3.53 5.21 -0.17
C HIS A 137 3.79 4.57 -1.52
N THR A 138 2.90 3.66 -1.93
CA THR A 138 2.83 3.22 -3.32
C THR A 138 1.46 3.52 -3.91
N THR A 139 1.46 3.81 -5.19
CA THR A 139 0.24 4.01 -5.96
C THR A 139 0.41 3.52 -7.39
N PRO A 140 -0.59 2.87 -8.00
CA PRO A 140 -0.52 2.49 -9.39
C PRO A 140 -0.53 3.73 -10.29
N ARG A 141 0.10 3.61 -11.47
CA ARG A 141 -0.01 4.62 -12.53
C ARG A 141 -1.43 4.66 -13.09
N TRP A 142 -1.85 5.82 -13.57
CA TRP A 142 -3.12 5.97 -14.27
C TRP A 142 -3.34 4.95 -15.40
N ARG A 143 -2.30 4.68 -16.21
CA ARG A 143 -2.32 3.68 -17.28
C ARG A 143 -1.65 2.39 -16.79
N PHE A 144 -2.22 1.77 -15.76
CA PHE A 144 -1.73 0.50 -15.24
C PHE A 144 -1.93 -0.62 -16.25
N ARG A 145 -0.86 -1.34 -16.57
CA ARG A 145 -0.85 -2.46 -17.52
C ARG A 145 -0.62 -3.77 -16.78
N PHE A 146 -1.71 -4.47 -16.52
CA PHE A 146 -1.67 -5.76 -15.81
C PHE A 146 -0.94 -6.84 -16.62
N ASP A 147 -1.02 -6.82 -17.94
CA ASP A 147 -0.28 -7.70 -18.84
C ASP A 147 1.24 -7.65 -18.60
N VAL A 148 1.79 -6.44 -18.36
CA VAL A 148 3.22 -6.27 -18.03
C VAL A 148 3.57 -7.01 -16.73
N ILE A 149 2.71 -6.94 -15.73
CA ILE A 149 2.89 -7.61 -14.44
C ILE A 149 2.90 -9.13 -14.63
N VAL A 150 1.92 -9.66 -15.38
CA VAL A 150 1.81 -11.09 -15.65
C VAL A 150 3.01 -11.59 -16.46
N VAL A 151 3.37 -10.91 -17.55
CA VAL A 151 4.53 -11.29 -18.39
C VAL A 151 5.82 -11.29 -17.55
N ARG A 152 6.02 -10.31 -16.71
CA ARG A 152 7.21 -10.23 -15.85
C ARG A 152 7.23 -11.33 -14.80
N HIS A 153 6.08 -11.68 -14.23
CA HIS A 153 5.94 -12.81 -13.32
C HIS A 153 6.31 -14.12 -14.02
N LEU A 154 5.74 -14.39 -15.21
CA LEU A 154 6.00 -15.59 -15.98
C LEU A 154 7.47 -15.73 -16.41
N ARG A 155 8.12 -14.63 -16.80
CA ARG A 155 9.56 -14.62 -17.13
C ARG A 155 10.45 -14.97 -15.95
N ARG A 156 10.05 -14.60 -14.73
CA ARG A 156 10.81 -14.89 -13.50
C ARG A 156 10.61 -16.30 -12.98
N THR A 157 9.40 -16.85 -13.14
CA THR A 157 8.99 -18.17 -12.64
C THR A 157 9.18 -19.28 -13.69
N ARG A 158 10.38 -19.39 -14.28
CA ARG A 158 10.67 -20.37 -15.36
C ARG A 158 10.45 -21.82 -14.94
N GLY A 159 9.81 -22.62 -15.83
CA GLY A 159 9.64 -24.05 -15.72
C GLY A 159 8.20 -24.54 -15.92
N ALA A 160 8.02 -25.82 -16.26
CA ALA A 160 6.71 -26.42 -16.54
C ALA A 160 5.73 -26.31 -15.36
N ARG A 161 6.22 -26.41 -14.12
CA ARG A 161 5.41 -26.22 -12.90
C ARG A 161 4.89 -24.80 -12.74
N ALA A 162 5.66 -23.79 -13.16
CA ALA A 162 5.24 -22.40 -13.14
C ALA A 162 4.15 -22.11 -14.18
N LEU A 163 4.27 -22.72 -15.38
CA LEU A 163 3.26 -22.62 -16.42
C LEU A 163 1.94 -23.29 -15.97
N LEU A 164 2.02 -24.46 -15.36
CA LEU A 164 0.83 -25.17 -14.84
C LEU A 164 0.13 -24.35 -13.74
N ARG A 165 0.88 -23.76 -12.80
CA ARG A 165 0.34 -22.86 -11.78
C ARG A 165 -0.28 -21.61 -12.41
N ALA A 166 0.35 -21.03 -13.42
CA ALA A 166 -0.20 -19.87 -14.14
C ALA A 166 -1.53 -20.22 -14.83
N LEU A 167 -1.63 -21.38 -15.48
CA LEU A 167 -2.87 -21.84 -16.10
C LEU A 167 -3.98 -22.06 -15.07
N CYS A 168 -3.67 -22.66 -13.91
CA CYS A 168 -4.63 -22.84 -12.82
C CYS A 168 -5.07 -21.50 -12.19
N LEU A 169 -4.23 -20.47 -12.26
CA LEU A 169 -4.55 -19.14 -11.73
C LEU A 169 -5.34 -18.27 -12.73
N LEU A 170 -5.39 -18.60 -14.02
CA LEU A 170 -6.06 -17.79 -15.04
C LEU A 170 -7.52 -17.43 -14.71
N PRO A 171 -8.39 -18.34 -14.24
CA PRO A 171 -9.77 -17.99 -13.89
C PRO A 171 -9.83 -16.99 -12.74
N ALA A 172 -9.00 -17.20 -11.71
CA ALA A 172 -8.95 -16.32 -10.55
C ALA A 172 -8.32 -14.96 -10.89
N LEU A 173 -7.33 -14.91 -11.77
CA LEU A 173 -6.77 -13.66 -12.29
C LEU A 173 -7.77 -12.92 -13.18
N ALA A 174 -8.61 -13.64 -13.94
CA ALA A 174 -9.70 -13.01 -14.71
C ALA A 174 -10.74 -12.36 -13.78
N VAL A 175 -11.16 -13.05 -12.71
CA VAL A 175 -12.06 -12.50 -11.69
C VAL A 175 -11.40 -11.31 -10.99
N ALA A 176 -10.15 -11.42 -10.57
CA ALA A 176 -9.40 -10.33 -9.98
C ALA A 176 -9.27 -9.14 -10.96
N GLY A 177 -9.07 -9.40 -12.25
CA GLY A 177 -9.04 -8.39 -13.32
C GLY A 177 -10.37 -7.65 -13.46
N LEU A 178 -11.49 -8.39 -13.47
CA LEU A 178 -12.83 -7.80 -13.52
C LEU A 178 -13.16 -6.96 -12.27
N LEU A 179 -12.79 -7.44 -11.08
CA LEU A 179 -12.96 -6.70 -9.84
C LEU A 179 -12.08 -5.45 -9.79
N ASN A 180 -10.82 -5.55 -10.26
CA ASN A 180 -9.96 -4.39 -10.44
C ASN A 180 -10.56 -3.38 -11.43
N LEU A 181 -11.07 -3.86 -12.57
CA LEU A 181 -11.72 -2.99 -13.54
C LEU A 181 -12.95 -2.29 -12.94
N ALA A 182 -13.79 -3.01 -12.22
CA ALA A 182 -14.96 -2.44 -11.53
C ALA A 182 -14.54 -1.40 -10.49
N LEU A 183 -13.49 -1.68 -9.72
CA LEU A 183 -12.93 -0.75 -8.74
C LEU A 183 -12.34 0.50 -9.42
N VAL A 184 -11.55 0.31 -10.48
CA VAL A 184 -11.00 1.39 -11.30
C VAL A 184 -12.11 2.24 -11.90
N LEU A 185 -13.12 1.64 -12.54
CA LEU A 185 -14.24 2.37 -13.12
C LEU A 185 -14.99 3.19 -12.07
N ARG A 186 -15.17 2.64 -10.86
CA ARG A 186 -15.85 3.35 -9.76
C ARG A 186 -15.00 4.51 -9.21
N VAL A 187 -13.67 4.35 -9.11
CA VAL A 187 -12.77 5.45 -8.75
C VAL A 187 -12.76 6.50 -9.86
N LEU A 188 -12.70 6.07 -11.13
CA LEU A 188 -12.76 6.97 -12.29
C LEU A 188 -14.06 7.78 -12.37
N SER A 189 -15.19 7.18 -12.02
CA SER A 189 -16.47 7.89 -12.00
C SER A 189 -16.51 9.02 -10.95
N ARG A 190 -15.73 8.88 -9.88
CA ARG A 190 -15.59 9.89 -8.82
C ARG A 190 -14.51 10.94 -9.12
N THR A 191 -13.44 10.56 -9.83
CA THR A 191 -12.26 11.41 -10.07
C THR A 191 -12.17 11.89 -11.52
N ARG A 192 -13.28 12.06 -12.22
CA ARG A 192 -13.38 12.36 -13.67
C ARG A 192 -12.51 13.52 -14.18
N HIS A 193 -11.99 14.39 -13.30
CA HIS A 193 -11.41 15.66 -13.70
C HIS A 193 -9.89 15.82 -13.59
N ASP A 194 -9.16 14.93 -12.89
CA ASP A 194 -7.71 15.14 -12.74
C ASP A 194 -6.88 13.84 -12.85
N ARG A 195 -6.66 13.40 -14.09
CA ARG A 195 -5.77 12.27 -14.41
C ARG A 195 -4.30 12.59 -14.11
N SER A 196 -3.94 13.88 -14.09
CA SER A 196 -2.57 14.34 -13.86
C SER A 196 -2.14 14.11 -12.41
N ARG A 197 -3.09 14.01 -11.47
CA ARG A 197 -2.84 13.74 -10.06
C ARG A 197 -2.05 12.44 -9.82
N TRP A 198 -2.24 11.45 -10.68
CA TRP A 198 -1.59 10.13 -10.57
C TRP A 198 -0.33 9.99 -11.45
N GLN A 199 0.25 11.08 -11.87
CA GLN A 199 1.58 11.20 -12.44
C GLN A 199 2.55 11.73 -11.38
N ALA A 200 3.85 11.68 -11.66
CA ALA A 200 4.86 12.08 -10.69
C ALA A 200 4.66 13.52 -10.19
N GLU A 201 4.38 14.46 -11.09
CA GLU A 201 4.17 15.88 -10.74
C GLU A 201 2.89 16.08 -9.89
N GLY A 202 1.83 15.32 -10.19
CA GLY A 202 0.58 15.35 -9.42
C GLY A 202 0.76 14.80 -8.02
N LEU A 203 1.51 13.70 -7.89
CA LEU A 203 1.87 13.11 -6.60
C LEU A 203 2.77 14.06 -5.81
N ALA A 204 3.77 14.69 -6.45
CA ALA A 204 4.60 15.68 -5.77
C ALA A 204 3.77 16.82 -5.17
N ARG A 205 2.77 17.34 -5.92
CA ARG A 205 1.84 18.35 -5.39
C ARG A 205 0.93 17.84 -4.28
N LEU A 206 0.51 16.57 -4.38
CA LEU A 206 -0.36 15.94 -3.37
C LEU A 206 0.35 15.78 -2.03
N PHE A 207 1.63 15.41 -2.05
CA PHE A 207 2.47 15.23 -0.86
C PHE A 207 3.21 16.51 -0.42
N ALA A 208 3.10 17.61 -1.16
CA ALA A 208 3.66 18.90 -0.75
C ALA A 208 2.82 19.51 0.38
N GLN A 209 2.99 19.00 1.60
CA GLN A 209 2.35 19.46 2.82
C GLN A 209 3.34 20.28 3.65
N PRO A 210 2.88 21.29 4.42
CA PRO A 210 3.77 22.19 5.18
C PRO A 210 4.69 21.47 6.18
N GLY A 211 4.23 20.34 6.74
CA GLY A 211 4.98 19.56 7.73
C GLY A 211 5.90 18.49 7.11
N LEU A 212 5.85 18.30 5.78
CA LEU A 212 6.66 17.31 5.07
C LEU A 212 7.84 17.97 4.36
N GLY A 213 8.96 17.29 4.35
CA GLY A 213 10.16 17.66 3.59
C GLY A 213 10.05 17.34 2.10
N PRO A 214 11.19 17.37 1.40
CA PRO A 214 11.23 17.06 -0.03
C PRO A 214 10.63 15.70 -0.34
N VAL A 215 9.80 15.63 -1.39
CA VAL A 215 9.13 14.41 -1.83
C VAL A 215 10.00 13.72 -2.88
N ALA A 216 10.45 12.51 -2.59
CA ALA A 216 11.13 11.66 -3.56
C ALA A 216 10.13 10.69 -4.21
N ILE A 217 10.12 10.61 -5.53
CA ILE A 217 9.22 9.76 -6.30
C ILE A 217 10.04 8.93 -7.28
N ARG A 218 9.88 7.62 -7.22
CA ARG A 218 10.53 6.70 -8.18
C ARG A 218 9.57 5.65 -8.70
N PRO A 219 9.82 5.12 -9.90
CA PRO A 219 9.05 4.00 -10.42
C PRO A 219 9.22 2.76 -9.55
N THR A 220 8.13 2.01 -9.37
CA THR A 220 8.09 0.70 -8.72
C THR A 220 7.10 -0.22 -9.44
N TYR A 221 6.86 -1.42 -8.92
CA TYR A 221 5.89 -2.37 -9.45
C TYR A 221 6.10 -2.64 -10.95
N ALA A 222 7.33 -2.97 -11.33
CA ALA A 222 7.73 -3.16 -12.74
C ALA A 222 7.44 -1.93 -13.65
N GLY A 223 7.52 -0.72 -13.09
CA GLY A 223 7.21 0.52 -13.79
C GLY A 223 5.72 0.84 -13.90
N GLN A 224 4.85 0.03 -13.29
CA GLN A 224 3.39 0.23 -13.31
C GLN A 224 2.88 1.04 -12.11
N GLY A 225 3.75 1.48 -11.22
CA GLY A 225 3.44 2.29 -10.05
C GLY A 225 4.53 3.28 -9.72
N PHE A 226 4.27 4.08 -8.70
CA PHE A 226 5.22 4.98 -8.07
C PHE A 226 5.39 4.60 -6.61
N LEU A 227 6.60 4.70 -6.11
CA LEU A 227 6.95 4.72 -4.70
C LEU A 227 7.29 6.16 -4.34
N VAL A 228 6.61 6.67 -3.33
CA VAL A 228 6.74 8.04 -2.82
C VAL A 228 7.29 7.97 -1.41
N THR A 229 8.31 8.77 -1.12
CA THR A 229 8.89 8.89 0.22
C THR A 229 9.03 10.36 0.58
N CYS A 230 8.71 10.70 1.81
CA CYS A 230 8.97 12.00 2.41
C CYS A 230 9.15 11.86 3.92
N ASP A 231 9.92 12.77 4.51
CA ASP A 231 10.20 12.80 5.94
C ASP A 231 9.45 13.97 6.57
N LYS A 232 8.96 13.80 7.80
CA LYS A 232 8.40 14.90 8.59
C LYS A 232 9.51 15.84 8.99
N GLN A 233 9.35 17.11 8.68
CA GLN A 233 10.32 18.14 9.07
C GLN A 233 10.33 18.31 10.60
N ALA A 234 11.51 18.51 11.16
CA ALA A 234 11.62 18.96 12.54
C ALA A 234 10.94 20.33 12.65
N ALA A 235 10.19 20.55 13.74
CA ALA A 235 9.70 21.88 14.02
C ALA A 235 10.90 22.86 14.08
N PRO A 236 10.79 24.06 13.48
CA PRO A 236 11.85 25.04 13.62
C PRO A 236 12.10 25.27 15.11
N LEU A 237 13.38 25.25 15.50
CA LEU A 237 13.78 25.65 16.85
C LEU A 237 13.34 27.10 17.04
N VAL A 238 12.34 27.31 17.90
CA VAL A 238 11.88 28.65 18.33
C VAL A 238 12.87 29.20 19.33
#